data_5df850cc9309d53c45e3b142469f9b23
#
_entry.id   5df850cc9309d53c45e3b142469f9b23
#
_cell.length_a   1.000
_cell.length_b   1.000
_cell.length_c   1.000
_cell.angle_alpha   90.00
_cell.angle_beta   90.00
_cell.angle_gamma   90.00
#
_symmetry.space_group_name_H-M   'P 1'
#
loop_
_entity.id
_entity.type
_entity.pdbx_description
1 polymer ?
#
loop_
_entity_poly.entity_id
_entity_poly.type
_entity_poly.pdbx_seq_one_letter_code
_entity_poly.pdbx_strand_id
1 'polypeptide(L)'
;RYVTTENAYVKAHHLAISADIDGRAIRVLVRENDKAKRGDLLFALDPEPHRINVAKAEAELGGIRNKLQALRAEYRQAIAERTDARQDVAYFKRIFDRQRKLSARGVASRARYDEAERNLTKARQLAHTLEQKILQVLARLGGKHNIPSNQHPMYLEAEAKLHRAVLNLRRTQIRAPAGGIVGKMSLQTGEYVEK
;
A
#
# COMPACT_ATOMS: atom_id res chain seq x y z
N ARG A 1 -9.32 36.34 -66.03
CA ARG A 1 -8.15 36.79 -65.25
C ARG A 1 -7.83 35.67 -64.31
N TYR A 2 -6.76 34.95 -64.54
CA TYR A 2 -6.25 33.93 -63.59
C TYR A 2 -5.25 34.66 -62.68
N VAL A 3 -5.39 34.46 -61.38
CA VAL A 3 -4.40 34.93 -60.38
C VAL A 3 -3.58 33.71 -60.00
N THR A 4 -2.32 33.69 -60.39
CA THR A 4 -1.32 32.70 -59.96
C THR A 4 -0.60 33.23 -58.76
N THR A 5 -0.53 32.44 -57.69
CA THR A 5 0.32 32.73 -56.51
C THR A 5 1.45 31.71 -56.48
N GLU A 6 2.68 32.18 -56.39
CA GLU A 6 3.87 31.32 -56.33
C GLU A 6 4.26 30.90 -54.92
N ASN A 7 3.54 31.37 -53.89
CA ASN A 7 3.86 31.16 -52.46
C ASN A 7 2.73 30.56 -51.66
N ALA A 8 2.19 29.41 -52.11
CA ALA A 8 1.23 28.65 -51.25
C ALA A 8 1.98 27.55 -50.49
N TYR A 9 2.15 27.73 -49.16
CA TYR A 9 2.73 26.70 -48.28
C TYR A 9 1.61 25.98 -47.52
N VAL A 10 1.58 24.66 -47.63
CA VAL A 10 0.72 23.81 -46.77
C VAL A 10 1.50 23.47 -45.49
N LYS A 11 1.07 24.02 -44.36
CA LYS A 11 1.59 23.66 -43.04
C LYS A 11 0.75 22.51 -42.46
N ALA A 12 1.36 21.35 -42.28
CA ALA A 12 0.76 20.25 -41.55
C ALA A 12 1.29 20.24 -40.11
N HIS A 13 0.40 19.94 -39.14
CA HIS A 13 0.84 19.71 -37.78
C HIS A 13 1.43 18.30 -37.68
N HIS A 14 2.70 18.23 -37.31
CA HIS A 14 3.39 16.96 -37.07
C HIS A 14 3.31 16.63 -35.56
N LEU A 15 2.81 15.45 -35.26
CA LEU A 15 2.77 14.92 -33.89
C LEU A 15 3.70 13.70 -33.82
N ALA A 16 4.81 13.84 -33.10
CA ALA A 16 5.69 12.72 -32.82
C ALA A 16 5.05 11.81 -31.76
N ILE A 17 5.01 10.52 -32.05
CA ILE A 17 4.48 9.50 -31.16
C ILE A 17 5.64 8.62 -30.70
N SER A 18 5.90 8.60 -29.40
CA SER A 18 6.87 7.73 -28.75
C SER A 18 6.17 6.80 -27.75
N ALA A 19 6.85 5.73 -27.34
CA ALA A 19 6.39 4.91 -26.22
C ALA A 19 6.69 5.61 -24.90
N ASP A 20 5.77 5.52 -23.95
CA ASP A 20 5.94 6.05 -22.57
C ASP A 20 6.75 5.10 -21.66
N ILE A 21 6.99 3.87 -22.14
CA ILE A 21 7.69 2.79 -21.43
C ILE A 21 8.61 2.05 -22.42
N ASP A 22 9.67 1.48 -21.88
CA ASP A 22 10.58 0.65 -22.66
C ASP A 22 9.99 -0.73 -22.91
N GLY A 23 10.33 -1.32 -24.06
CA GLY A 23 9.88 -2.67 -24.37
C GLY A 23 10.12 -3.10 -25.80
N ARG A 24 9.97 -4.39 -26.06
CA ARG A 24 10.08 -4.94 -27.42
C ARG A 24 8.76 -4.78 -28.17
N ALA A 25 8.81 -4.25 -29.37
CA ALA A 25 7.65 -4.19 -30.26
C ALA A 25 7.28 -5.59 -30.76
N ILE A 26 6.08 -6.08 -30.38
CA ILE A 26 5.60 -7.41 -30.80
C ILE A 26 4.67 -7.34 -32.01
N ARG A 27 4.05 -6.18 -32.23
CA ARG A 27 3.18 -5.93 -33.41
C ARG A 27 3.25 -4.48 -33.81
N VAL A 28 3.34 -4.26 -35.09
CA VAL A 28 3.22 -2.95 -35.76
C VAL A 28 2.06 -3.08 -36.73
N LEU A 29 1.02 -2.23 -36.55
CA LEU A 29 -0.29 -2.37 -37.21
C LEU A 29 -0.53 -1.31 -38.29
N VAL A 30 0.34 -0.33 -38.41
CA VAL A 30 0.23 0.76 -39.38
C VAL A 30 1.49 0.88 -40.20
N ARG A 31 1.34 1.41 -41.42
CA ARG A 31 2.43 1.70 -42.38
C ARG A 31 2.48 3.17 -42.68
N GLU A 32 3.56 3.62 -43.31
CA GLU A 32 3.61 4.98 -43.89
C GLU A 32 2.43 5.23 -44.82
N ASN A 33 1.87 6.44 -44.72
CA ASN A 33 0.70 6.91 -45.46
C ASN A 33 -0.63 6.26 -45.09
N ASP A 34 -0.71 5.39 -44.07
CA ASP A 34 -1.97 4.89 -43.57
C ASP A 34 -2.77 5.99 -42.86
N LYS A 35 -4.09 5.97 -43.01
CA LYS A 35 -5.01 6.84 -42.27
C LYS A 35 -5.32 6.21 -40.91
N ALA A 36 -5.01 6.90 -39.81
CA ALA A 36 -5.34 6.50 -38.46
C ALA A 36 -6.39 7.45 -37.87
N LYS A 37 -7.34 6.89 -37.14
CA LYS A 37 -8.31 7.63 -36.34
C LYS A 37 -7.81 7.72 -34.91
N ARG A 38 -8.29 8.70 -34.16
CA ARG A 38 -8.01 8.81 -32.73
C ARG A 38 -8.42 7.52 -32.01
N GLY A 39 -7.48 6.94 -31.23
CA GLY A 39 -7.68 5.70 -30.49
C GLY A 39 -7.26 4.43 -31.23
N ASP A 40 -6.98 4.48 -32.54
CA ASP A 40 -6.48 3.32 -33.29
C ASP A 40 -5.14 2.84 -32.72
N LEU A 41 -4.98 1.52 -32.63
CA LEU A 41 -3.74 0.90 -32.15
C LEU A 41 -2.68 0.98 -33.25
N LEU A 42 -1.59 1.67 -32.98
CA LEU A 42 -0.48 1.85 -33.94
C LEU A 42 0.52 0.71 -33.83
N PHE A 43 0.99 0.45 -32.62
CA PHE A 43 1.87 -0.69 -32.34
C PHE A 43 1.69 -1.14 -30.88
N ALA A 44 2.16 -2.34 -30.57
CA ALA A 44 2.09 -2.92 -29.24
C ALA A 44 3.46 -3.45 -28.80
N LEU A 45 3.84 -3.12 -27.58
CA LEU A 45 4.99 -3.68 -26.90
C LEU A 45 4.62 -4.99 -26.21
N ASP A 46 5.60 -5.79 -25.83
CA ASP A 46 5.42 -7.03 -25.09
C ASP A 46 4.76 -6.75 -23.72
N PRO A 47 3.54 -7.22 -23.48
CA PRO A 47 2.82 -6.99 -22.23
C PRO A 47 3.24 -7.92 -21.08
N GLU A 48 3.94 -9.03 -21.38
CA GLU A 48 4.20 -10.08 -20.37
C GLU A 48 4.98 -9.58 -19.14
N PRO A 49 6.09 -8.83 -19.28
CA PRO A 49 6.79 -8.28 -18.13
C PRO A 49 5.90 -7.37 -17.26
N HIS A 50 5.00 -6.62 -17.92
CA HIS A 50 4.08 -5.72 -17.22
C HIS A 50 2.91 -6.46 -16.55
N ARG A 51 2.42 -7.57 -17.13
CA ARG A 51 1.43 -8.46 -16.51
C ARG A 51 1.99 -9.10 -15.23
N ILE A 52 3.24 -9.57 -15.27
CA ILE A 52 3.94 -10.10 -14.10
C ILE A 52 4.05 -9.03 -13.00
N ASN A 53 4.38 -7.78 -13.37
CA ASN A 53 4.45 -6.68 -12.42
C ASN A 53 3.09 -6.33 -11.81
N VAL A 54 1.99 -6.41 -12.56
CA VAL A 54 0.63 -6.24 -12.02
C VAL A 54 0.32 -7.34 -11.02
N ALA A 55 0.53 -8.62 -11.38
CA ALA A 55 0.29 -9.76 -10.49
C ALA A 55 1.12 -9.65 -9.19
N LYS A 56 2.38 -9.22 -9.28
CA LYS A 56 3.25 -8.96 -8.13
C LYS A 56 2.68 -7.87 -7.22
N ALA A 57 2.24 -6.75 -7.80
CA ALA A 57 1.68 -5.64 -7.03
C ALA A 57 0.32 -6.00 -6.39
N GLU A 58 -0.52 -6.81 -7.06
CA GLU A 58 -1.75 -7.35 -6.49
C GLU A 58 -1.49 -8.26 -5.29
N ALA A 59 -0.50 -9.15 -5.41
CA ALA A 59 -0.08 -10.02 -4.31
C ALA A 59 0.46 -9.19 -3.11
N GLU A 60 1.27 -8.15 -3.38
CA GLU A 60 1.77 -7.24 -2.33
C GLU A 60 0.60 -6.54 -1.62
N LEU A 61 -0.38 -6.01 -2.36
CA LEU A 61 -1.57 -5.37 -1.79
C LEU A 61 -2.39 -6.35 -0.93
N GLY A 62 -2.54 -7.60 -1.40
CA GLY A 62 -3.16 -8.69 -0.63
C GLY A 62 -2.42 -8.97 0.67
N GLY A 63 -1.10 -9.05 0.61
CA GLY A 63 -0.23 -9.24 1.78
C GLY A 63 -0.39 -8.11 2.82
N ILE A 64 -0.47 -6.85 2.37
CA ILE A 64 -0.72 -5.70 3.26
C ILE A 64 -2.09 -5.79 3.93
N ARG A 65 -3.16 -6.19 3.20
CA ARG A 65 -4.49 -6.42 3.81
C ARG A 65 -4.43 -7.44 4.95
N ASN A 66 -3.78 -8.58 4.70
CA ASN A 66 -3.61 -9.64 5.69
C ASN A 66 -2.79 -9.15 6.91
N LYS A 67 -1.71 -8.40 6.67
CA LYS A 67 -0.89 -7.81 7.73
C LYS A 67 -1.68 -6.85 8.61
N LEU A 68 -2.50 -5.97 8.03
CA LEU A 68 -3.36 -5.06 8.78
C LEU A 68 -4.43 -5.81 9.60
N GLN A 69 -4.97 -6.88 9.05
CA GLN A 69 -5.91 -7.74 9.77
C GLN A 69 -5.24 -8.44 10.96
N ALA A 70 -4.03 -8.95 10.78
CA ALA A 70 -3.23 -9.55 11.86
C ALA A 70 -2.91 -8.54 12.98
N LEU A 71 -2.51 -7.31 12.62
CA LEU A 71 -2.28 -6.24 13.59
C LEU A 71 -3.53 -5.88 14.40
N ARG A 72 -4.71 -5.89 13.77
CA ARG A 72 -5.97 -5.68 14.50
C ARG A 72 -6.30 -6.83 15.45
N ALA A 73 -5.97 -8.07 15.07
CA ALA A 73 -6.12 -9.21 15.97
C ALA A 73 -5.15 -9.11 17.16
N GLU A 74 -3.90 -8.76 16.91
CA GLU A 74 -2.88 -8.49 17.96
C GLU A 74 -3.33 -7.39 18.93
N TYR A 75 -3.91 -6.30 18.40
CA TYR A 75 -4.47 -5.22 19.22
C TYR A 75 -5.58 -5.72 20.13
N ARG A 76 -6.56 -6.49 19.59
CA ARG A 76 -7.66 -7.05 20.40
C ARG A 76 -7.15 -7.99 21.47
N GLN A 77 -6.17 -8.83 21.15
CA GLN A 77 -5.52 -9.72 22.10
C GLN A 77 -4.85 -8.93 23.24
N ALA A 78 -4.06 -7.90 22.89
CA ALA A 78 -3.40 -7.07 23.89
C ALA A 78 -4.39 -6.34 24.83
N ILE A 79 -5.55 -5.93 24.30
CA ILE A 79 -6.63 -5.36 25.11
C ILE A 79 -7.20 -6.40 26.11
N ALA A 80 -7.42 -7.64 25.67
CA ALA A 80 -7.90 -8.72 26.55
C ALA A 80 -6.87 -9.02 27.64
N GLU A 81 -5.60 -9.23 27.27
CA GLU A 81 -4.50 -9.47 28.22
C GLU A 81 -4.39 -8.35 29.28
N ARG A 82 -4.48 -7.06 28.85
CA ARG A 82 -4.49 -5.94 29.79
C ARG A 82 -5.72 -5.97 30.72
N THR A 83 -6.88 -6.38 30.21
CA THR A 83 -8.10 -6.45 31.02
C THR A 83 -7.94 -7.46 32.13
N ASP A 84 -7.39 -8.64 31.83
CA ASP A 84 -7.09 -9.69 32.81
C ASP A 84 -6.05 -9.20 33.85
N ALA A 85 -4.96 -8.61 33.40
CA ALA A 85 -3.93 -8.05 34.28
C ALA A 85 -4.50 -6.96 35.23
N ARG A 86 -5.45 -6.15 34.79
CA ARG A 86 -6.12 -5.16 35.62
C ARG A 86 -7.03 -5.82 36.71
N GLN A 87 -7.65 -6.95 36.36
CA GLN A 87 -8.39 -7.74 37.36
C GLN A 87 -7.47 -8.30 38.44
N ASP A 88 -6.29 -8.79 38.03
CA ASP A 88 -5.25 -9.24 38.96
C ASP A 88 -4.76 -8.11 39.88
N VAL A 89 -4.52 -6.92 39.34
CA VAL A 89 -4.17 -5.74 40.14
C VAL A 89 -5.27 -5.45 41.19
N ALA A 90 -6.53 -5.51 40.80
CA ALA A 90 -7.65 -5.28 41.71
C ALA A 90 -7.73 -6.38 42.79
N TYR A 91 -7.47 -7.63 42.41
CA TYR A 91 -7.43 -8.76 43.36
C TYR A 91 -6.28 -8.62 44.36
N PHE A 92 -5.06 -8.46 43.93
CA PHE A 92 -3.88 -8.33 44.78
C PHE A 92 -3.92 -7.06 45.65
N LYS A 93 -4.53 -5.98 45.13
CA LYS A 93 -4.78 -4.77 45.90
C LYS A 93 -5.68 -5.06 47.10
N ARG A 94 -6.77 -5.81 46.95
CA ARG A 94 -7.66 -6.20 48.08
C ARG A 94 -6.91 -7.05 49.13
N ILE A 95 -6.04 -7.97 48.68
CA ILE A 95 -5.22 -8.79 49.56
C ILE A 95 -4.23 -7.91 50.30
N PHE A 96 -3.50 -7.05 49.63
CA PHE A 96 -2.53 -6.13 50.21
C PHE A 96 -3.21 -5.21 51.25
N ASP A 97 -4.34 -4.59 50.93
CA ASP A 97 -5.08 -3.72 51.84
C ASP A 97 -5.56 -4.47 53.09
N ARG A 98 -5.95 -5.74 52.96
CA ARG A 98 -6.29 -6.62 54.09
C ARG A 98 -5.08 -6.90 55.00
N GLN A 99 -3.94 -7.32 54.40
CA GLN A 99 -2.72 -7.63 55.13
C GLN A 99 -2.17 -6.38 55.85
N ARG A 100 -2.24 -5.22 55.19
CA ARG A 100 -1.86 -3.94 55.79
C ARG A 100 -2.67 -3.62 57.05
N LYS A 101 -3.99 -3.81 57.01
CA LYS A 101 -4.89 -3.61 58.17
C LYS A 101 -4.61 -4.61 59.31
N LEU A 102 -4.33 -5.88 58.97
CA LEU A 102 -4.01 -6.91 59.96
C LEU A 102 -2.63 -6.71 60.61
N SER A 103 -1.66 -6.32 59.80
CA SER A 103 -0.30 -5.99 60.29
C SER A 103 -0.30 -4.78 61.21
N ALA A 104 -1.07 -3.73 60.90
CA ALA A 104 -1.24 -2.56 61.76
C ALA A 104 -1.88 -2.90 63.14
N ARG A 105 -2.62 -4.03 63.23
CA ARG A 105 -3.21 -4.55 64.45
C ARG A 105 -2.33 -5.61 65.13
N GLY A 106 -1.14 -5.87 64.67
CA GLY A 106 -0.22 -6.89 65.20
C GLY A 106 -0.64 -8.35 64.95
N VAL A 107 -1.66 -8.58 64.09
CA VAL A 107 -2.23 -9.92 63.83
C VAL A 107 -1.53 -10.62 62.63
N ALA A 108 -1.07 -9.89 61.64
CA ALA A 108 -0.37 -10.47 60.50
C ALA A 108 1.15 -10.41 60.66
N SER A 109 1.85 -11.48 60.22
CA SER A 109 3.31 -11.46 60.19
C SER A 109 3.82 -10.52 59.09
N ARG A 110 4.99 -9.92 59.33
CA ARG A 110 5.65 -9.05 58.38
C ARG A 110 5.91 -9.74 57.00
N ALA A 111 6.24 -11.03 57.02
CA ALA A 111 6.44 -11.83 55.83
C ALA A 111 5.19 -11.87 54.93
N ARG A 112 3.98 -12.02 55.50
CA ARG A 112 2.72 -11.99 54.73
C ARG A 112 2.39 -10.62 54.13
N TYR A 113 2.74 -9.57 54.86
CA TYR A 113 2.59 -8.19 54.35
C TYR A 113 3.52 -7.97 53.17
N ASP A 114 4.81 -8.29 53.33
CA ASP A 114 5.84 -8.12 52.30
C ASP A 114 5.54 -8.97 51.03
N GLU A 115 4.98 -10.17 51.21
CA GLU A 115 4.52 -11.03 50.11
C GLU A 115 3.35 -10.39 49.34
N ALA A 116 2.35 -9.87 50.05
CA ALA A 116 1.20 -9.21 49.43
C ALA A 116 1.62 -7.95 48.67
N GLU A 117 2.58 -7.18 49.18
CA GLU A 117 3.15 -6.01 48.53
C GLU A 117 3.90 -6.38 47.25
N ARG A 118 4.74 -7.40 47.30
CA ARG A 118 5.47 -7.91 46.09
C ARG A 118 4.49 -8.39 45.04
N ASN A 119 3.44 -9.12 45.41
CA ASN A 119 2.46 -9.62 44.44
C ASN A 119 1.66 -8.48 43.80
N LEU A 120 1.25 -7.47 44.53
CA LEU A 120 0.62 -6.27 43.98
C LEU A 120 1.55 -5.51 43.05
N THR A 121 2.81 -5.36 43.42
CA THR A 121 3.82 -4.68 42.59
C THR A 121 4.04 -5.41 41.27
N LYS A 122 4.16 -6.75 41.30
CA LYS A 122 4.29 -7.57 40.08
C LYS A 122 3.08 -7.43 39.17
N ALA A 123 1.85 -7.50 39.74
CA ALA A 123 0.62 -7.33 38.97
C ALA A 123 0.54 -5.94 38.28
N ARG A 124 0.94 -4.89 39.00
CA ARG A 124 0.98 -3.52 38.45
C ARG A 124 2.01 -3.39 37.33
N GLN A 125 3.19 -3.99 37.47
CA GLN A 125 4.22 -4.00 36.45
C GLN A 125 3.74 -4.70 35.18
N LEU A 126 3.09 -5.86 35.32
CA LEU A 126 2.51 -6.59 34.19
C LEU A 126 1.45 -5.76 33.48
N ALA A 127 0.51 -5.16 34.20
CA ALA A 127 -0.53 -4.31 33.62
C ALA A 127 0.09 -3.12 32.86
N HIS A 128 1.13 -2.49 33.42
CA HIS A 128 1.87 -1.41 32.74
C HIS A 128 2.54 -1.88 31.46
N THR A 129 3.23 -3.01 31.48
CA THR A 129 3.87 -3.59 30.28
C THR A 129 2.86 -3.85 29.18
N LEU A 130 1.69 -4.35 29.50
CA LEU A 130 0.61 -4.60 28.52
C LEU A 130 0.00 -3.30 27.99
N GLU A 131 -0.05 -2.25 28.79
CA GLU A 131 -0.41 -0.90 28.28
C GLU A 131 0.58 -0.39 27.24
N GLN A 132 1.88 -0.56 27.48
CA GLN A 132 2.92 -0.20 26.50
C GLN A 132 2.80 -1.05 25.21
N LYS A 133 2.53 -2.37 25.35
CA LYS A 133 2.27 -3.25 24.20
C LYS A 133 1.10 -2.75 23.34
N ILE A 134 -0.01 -2.33 23.98
CA ILE A 134 -1.16 -1.74 23.26
C ILE A 134 -0.76 -0.50 22.49
N LEU A 135 -0.01 0.42 23.11
CA LEU A 135 0.46 1.64 22.44
C LEU A 135 1.37 1.33 21.25
N GLN A 136 2.25 0.34 21.39
CA GLN A 136 3.12 -0.11 20.30
C GLN A 136 2.33 -0.65 19.11
N VAL A 137 1.35 -1.53 19.36
CA VAL A 137 0.50 -2.08 18.29
C VAL A 137 -0.35 -0.98 17.67
N LEU A 138 -0.87 -0.07 18.48
CA LEU A 138 -1.67 1.07 18.01
C LEU A 138 -0.84 1.99 17.11
N ALA A 139 0.43 2.26 17.45
CA ALA A 139 1.33 3.04 16.59
C ALA A 139 1.53 2.35 15.23
N ARG A 140 1.71 1.02 15.20
CA ARG A 140 1.79 0.22 13.96
C ARG A 140 0.51 0.25 13.13
N LEU A 141 -0.64 0.47 13.77
CA LEU A 141 -1.95 0.66 13.13
C LEU A 141 -2.20 2.11 12.66
N GLY A 142 -1.20 2.99 12.76
CA GLY A 142 -1.34 4.39 12.36
C GLY A 142 -1.99 5.29 13.43
N GLY A 143 -1.88 4.90 14.70
CA GLY A 143 -2.36 5.68 15.86
C GLY A 143 -3.84 5.50 16.20
N LYS A 144 -4.62 4.82 15.34
CA LYS A 144 -6.05 4.54 15.57
C LYS A 144 -6.37 3.09 15.22
N HIS A 145 -7.09 2.40 16.10
CA HIS A 145 -7.43 0.98 15.90
C HIS A 145 -8.51 0.73 14.81
N ASN A 146 -9.30 1.75 14.49
CA ASN A 146 -10.44 1.66 13.58
C ASN A 146 -10.23 2.32 12.20
N ILE A 147 -8.99 2.67 11.84
CA ILE A 147 -8.71 3.18 10.49
C ILE A 147 -9.10 2.10 9.47
N PRO A 148 -9.96 2.40 8.48
CA PRO A 148 -10.23 1.48 7.37
C PRO A 148 -8.94 1.08 6.65
N SER A 149 -8.82 -0.20 6.22
CA SER A 149 -7.58 -0.68 5.59
C SER A 149 -7.17 0.16 4.39
N ASN A 150 -8.13 0.61 3.59
CA ASN A 150 -7.92 1.45 2.41
C ASN A 150 -7.50 2.90 2.71
N GLN A 151 -7.49 3.32 3.98
CA GLN A 151 -6.98 4.61 4.42
C GLN A 151 -5.64 4.50 5.15
N HIS A 152 -5.15 3.27 5.37
CA HIS A 152 -3.88 3.06 6.05
C HIS A 152 -2.71 3.37 5.12
N PRO A 153 -1.66 4.10 5.56
CA PRO A 153 -0.53 4.49 4.68
C PRO A 153 0.11 3.33 3.92
N MET A 154 0.32 2.18 4.59
CA MET A 154 0.88 0.98 3.94
C MET A 154 -0.02 0.45 2.81
N TYR A 155 -1.34 0.55 2.97
CA TYR A 155 -2.28 0.13 1.93
C TYR A 155 -2.24 1.09 0.75
N LEU A 156 -2.27 2.40 1.01
CA LEU A 156 -2.23 3.43 -0.04
C LEU A 156 -0.93 3.36 -0.85
N GLU A 157 0.20 3.06 -0.20
CA GLU A 157 1.48 2.84 -0.88
C GLU A 157 1.40 1.63 -1.84
N ALA A 158 0.91 0.48 -1.36
CA ALA A 158 0.77 -0.73 -2.16
C ALA A 158 -0.24 -0.54 -3.31
N GLU A 159 -1.33 0.18 -3.06
CA GLU A 159 -2.33 0.54 -4.08
C GLU A 159 -1.74 1.45 -5.16
N ALA A 160 -0.92 2.43 -4.78
CA ALA A 160 -0.21 3.29 -5.73
C ALA A 160 0.77 2.51 -6.62
N LYS A 161 1.46 1.50 -6.05
CA LYS A 161 2.32 0.58 -6.83
C LYS A 161 1.49 -0.23 -7.83
N LEU A 162 0.34 -0.75 -7.42
CA LEU A 162 -0.57 -1.47 -8.30
C LEU A 162 -1.07 -0.57 -9.44
N HIS A 163 -1.52 0.65 -9.13
CA HIS A 163 -1.96 1.61 -10.14
C HIS A 163 -0.85 1.92 -11.16
N ARG A 164 0.40 2.08 -10.70
CA ARG A 164 1.56 2.28 -11.60
C ARG A 164 1.78 1.07 -12.50
N ALA A 165 1.72 -0.15 -11.97
CA ALA A 165 1.88 -1.37 -12.75
C ALA A 165 0.79 -1.51 -13.81
N VAL A 166 -0.47 -1.25 -13.45
CA VAL A 166 -1.62 -1.27 -14.39
C VAL A 166 -1.48 -0.19 -15.47
N LEU A 167 -1.04 1.01 -15.10
CA LEU A 167 -0.77 2.09 -16.05
C LEU A 167 0.30 1.68 -17.07
N ASN A 168 1.41 1.10 -16.60
CA ASN A 168 2.49 0.64 -17.48
C ASN A 168 1.99 -0.49 -18.42
N LEU A 169 1.15 -1.41 -17.93
CA LEU A 169 0.53 -2.42 -18.78
C LEU A 169 -0.36 -1.79 -19.85
N ARG A 170 -1.13 -0.75 -19.56
CA ARG A 170 -1.90 -0.02 -20.56
C ARG A 170 -1.01 0.66 -21.60
N ARG A 171 0.13 1.19 -21.18
CA ARG A 171 1.12 1.87 -22.03
C ARG A 171 1.85 0.95 -23.00
N THR A 172 1.69 -0.38 -22.87
CA THR A 172 2.17 -1.32 -23.89
C THR A 172 1.39 -1.23 -25.20
N GLN A 173 0.20 -0.61 -25.21
CA GLN A 173 -0.62 -0.38 -26.38
C GLN A 173 -0.54 1.08 -26.79
N ILE A 174 0.27 1.37 -27.79
CA ILE A 174 0.44 2.73 -28.29
C ILE A 174 -0.64 3.05 -29.29
N ARG A 175 -1.48 4.03 -28.97
CA ARG A 175 -2.65 4.44 -29.74
C ARG A 175 -2.51 5.84 -30.29
N ALA A 176 -3.14 6.10 -31.43
CA ALA A 176 -3.20 7.42 -32.04
C ALA A 176 -3.92 8.44 -31.14
N PRO A 177 -3.27 9.52 -30.71
CA PRO A 177 -3.91 10.56 -29.86
C PRO A 177 -4.87 11.46 -30.67
N ALA A 178 -4.70 11.52 -31.99
CA ALA A 178 -5.54 12.29 -32.92
C ALA A 178 -5.69 11.53 -34.22
N GLY A 179 -6.68 11.90 -35.04
CA GLY A 179 -6.82 11.41 -36.40
C GLY A 179 -5.80 12.09 -37.34
N GLY A 180 -5.23 11.34 -38.27
CA GLY A 180 -4.23 11.86 -39.19
C GLY A 180 -3.74 10.80 -40.17
N ILE A 181 -2.66 11.14 -40.87
CA ILE A 181 -1.93 10.24 -41.76
C ILE A 181 -0.60 9.91 -41.08
N VAL A 182 -0.28 8.62 -41.04
CA VAL A 182 1.00 8.13 -40.49
C VAL A 182 2.13 8.60 -41.43
N GLY A 183 3.04 9.40 -40.88
CA GLY A 183 4.23 9.87 -41.61
C GLY A 183 5.34 8.80 -41.61
N LYS A 184 6.59 9.23 -41.49
CA LYS A 184 7.74 8.33 -41.47
C LYS A 184 7.67 7.40 -40.26
N MET A 185 7.73 6.09 -40.49
CA MET A 185 7.73 5.05 -39.49
C MET A 185 8.97 4.17 -39.64
N SER A 186 9.83 4.17 -38.65
CA SER A 186 11.07 3.38 -38.65
C SER A 186 10.99 2.11 -37.80
N LEU A 187 9.93 1.93 -37.00
CA LEU A 187 9.80 0.84 -36.05
C LEU A 187 9.43 -0.48 -36.74
N GLN A 188 10.18 -1.54 -36.44
CA GLN A 188 9.94 -2.90 -36.89
C GLN A 188 9.53 -3.84 -35.75
N THR A 189 8.78 -4.91 -36.13
CA THR A 189 8.45 -5.97 -35.17
C THR A 189 9.72 -6.68 -34.71
N GLY A 190 9.88 -6.83 -33.40
CA GLY A 190 11.07 -7.41 -32.76
C GLY A 190 12.08 -6.37 -32.25
N GLU A 191 11.95 -5.13 -32.67
CA GLU A 191 12.82 -4.02 -32.28
C GLU A 191 12.54 -3.61 -30.83
N TYR A 192 13.59 -3.18 -30.12
CA TYR A 192 13.47 -2.65 -28.74
C TYR A 192 13.29 -1.14 -28.79
N VAL A 193 12.24 -0.66 -28.13
CA VAL A 193 11.91 0.76 -28.05
C VAL A 193 12.32 1.25 -26.68
N GLU A 194 13.12 2.29 -26.62
CA GLU A 194 13.43 3.04 -25.42
C GLU A 194 12.51 4.27 -25.32
N LYS A 195 12.24 4.68 -24.07
CA LYS A 195 11.40 5.84 -23.76
C LYS A 195 12.03 7.15 -24.19
#